data_d2d2ebc99dca9fc95b5a088a48813b0a
#
_entry.id   d2d2ebc99dca9fc95b5a088a48813b0a
#
_cell.length_a   1.000
_cell.length_b   1.000
_cell.length_c   1.000
_cell.angle_alpha   90.00
_cell.angle_beta   90.00
_cell.angle_gamma   90.00
#
_symmetry.space_group_name_H-M   'P 1'
#
loop_
_entity.id
_entity.type
_entity.pdbx_description
1 polymer ?
#
loop_
_entity_poly.entity_id
_entity_poly.type
_entity_poly.pdbx_seq_one_letter_code
_entity_poly.pdbx_strand_id
1 'polypeptide(L)'
;MTAPEASVMSVQHAWVLRFGELGLKSKAVRRGFQKTLRKNLMQLALDHKVPLVRGRERHQDMVYSTAPVEDVEALLSHTLGLAAFERVTTLGADTNPRHVAEQLLKNDPERGVSRTFGVRVKRLGERGEWNTQTYSAALGAALCDADESLRVNLNAPDRWYRMILEPNQIAHLETRTDGPGGLPAGVQGDVLAQIQSEDDFLAAFLILRRGTRVIPVLDTKEAYLNLLRRWDPYLGRRSRMRDESGTSHHRPAWGVVGMSLHEAGPFIMHREASVKTTPLCTLQPLMGWTDGEKKALHLHILDPLHHPLHTDAESWIDS
;
A
#
# COMPACT_ATOMS: atom_id res chain seq x y z
N MET A 1 37.30 -2.68 -33.24
CA MET A 1 37.24 -3.27 -31.89
C MET A 1 36.60 -2.22 -30.99
N THR A 2 35.29 -2.28 -30.87
CA THR A 2 34.50 -1.44 -29.97
C THR A 2 34.53 -2.11 -28.60
N ALA A 3 34.94 -1.36 -27.58
CA ALA A 3 34.92 -1.79 -26.19
C ALA A 3 33.48 -2.12 -25.76
N PRO A 4 33.25 -3.14 -24.93
CA PRO A 4 31.94 -3.43 -24.42
C PRO A 4 31.53 -2.30 -23.45
N GLU A 5 30.36 -1.71 -23.69
CA GLU A 5 29.69 -0.80 -22.77
C GLU A 5 29.59 -1.48 -21.40
N ALA A 6 30.16 -0.83 -20.39
CA ALA A 6 30.03 -1.25 -19.02
C ALA A 6 28.53 -1.23 -18.67
N SER A 7 27.94 -2.41 -18.48
CA SER A 7 26.62 -2.58 -17.93
C SER A 7 26.56 -1.80 -16.62
N VAL A 8 25.86 -0.70 -16.61
CA VAL A 8 25.49 0.01 -15.38
C VAL A 8 24.67 -0.98 -14.57
N MET A 9 25.26 -1.55 -13.52
CA MET A 9 24.54 -2.35 -12.56
C MET A 9 23.49 -1.44 -11.94
N SER A 10 22.23 -1.60 -12.36
CA SER A 10 21.11 -0.86 -11.79
C SER A 10 21.00 -1.21 -10.31
N VAL A 11 21.05 -0.19 -9.45
CA VAL A 11 20.90 -0.37 -8.00
C VAL A 11 19.51 -0.96 -7.74
N GLN A 12 19.46 -2.10 -7.08
CA GLN A 12 18.20 -2.73 -6.70
C GLN A 12 17.76 -2.18 -5.34
N HIS A 13 16.59 -1.56 -5.31
CA HIS A 13 15.94 -1.10 -4.09
C HIS A 13 14.94 -2.14 -3.57
N ALA A 14 14.69 -2.16 -2.27
CA ALA A 14 13.76 -3.09 -1.64
C ALA A 14 12.80 -2.37 -0.71
N TRP A 15 11.58 -2.89 -0.59
CA TRP A 15 10.56 -2.41 0.34
C TRP A 15 9.90 -3.57 1.07
N VAL A 16 9.66 -3.38 2.37
CA VAL A 16 8.77 -4.23 3.18
C VAL A 16 7.38 -3.65 3.13
N LEU A 17 6.40 -4.49 2.80
CA LEU A 17 4.99 -4.12 2.73
C LEU A 17 4.29 -4.44 4.05
N ARG A 18 3.48 -3.51 4.56
CA ARG A 18 2.64 -3.67 5.74
C ARG A 18 1.18 -3.66 5.31
N PHE A 19 0.49 -4.74 5.59
CA PHE A 19 -0.93 -4.84 5.28
C PHE A 19 -1.78 -4.22 6.39
N GLY A 20 -2.82 -3.48 6.00
CA GLY A 20 -3.79 -2.88 6.92
C GLY A 20 -4.81 -3.89 7.44
N GLU A 21 -5.93 -3.44 7.90
CA GLU A 21 -7.16 -4.05 8.47
C GLU A 21 -7.36 -5.59 8.44
N LEU A 22 -6.30 -6.35 8.14
CA LEU A 22 -6.37 -7.81 7.99
C LEU A 22 -6.23 -8.57 9.32
N GLY A 23 -5.84 -7.86 10.38
CA GLY A 23 -5.55 -8.46 11.69
C GLY A 23 -6.77 -9.14 12.34
N LEU A 24 -7.96 -8.57 12.15
CA LEU A 24 -9.23 -9.04 12.72
C LEU A 24 -9.93 -10.12 11.88
N LYS A 25 -9.38 -10.49 10.72
CA LYS A 25 -9.98 -11.47 9.82
C LYS A 25 -9.46 -12.88 10.08
N SER A 26 -10.29 -13.89 9.79
CA SER A 26 -9.86 -15.29 9.83
C SER A 26 -8.63 -15.54 8.92
N LYS A 27 -7.82 -16.55 9.24
CA LYS A 27 -6.63 -16.89 8.45
C LYS A 27 -6.93 -17.10 6.96
N ALA A 28 -8.07 -17.73 6.63
CA ALA A 28 -8.49 -17.99 5.24
C ALA A 28 -8.81 -16.68 4.51
N VAL A 29 -9.61 -15.82 5.11
CA VAL A 29 -9.98 -14.51 4.55
C VAL A 29 -8.74 -13.63 4.37
N ARG A 30 -7.87 -13.58 5.39
CA ARG A 30 -6.62 -12.82 5.32
C ARG A 30 -5.72 -13.28 4.17
N ARG A 31 -5.55 -14.60 4.00
CA ARG A 31 -4.78 -15.16 2.86
C ARG A 31 -5.39 -14.77 1.50
N GLY A 32 -6.72 -14.81 1.39
CA GLY A 32 -7.44 -14.39 0.18
C GLY A 32 -7.18 -12.91 -0.14
N PHE A 33 -7.27 -12.04 0.85
CA PHE A 33 -7.02 -10.60 0.69
C PHE A 33 -5.57 -10.31 0.31
N GLN A 34 -4.61 -10.95 0.98
CA GLN A 34 -3.19 -10.82 0.64
C GLN A 34 -2.90 -11.30 -0.79
N LYS A 35 -3.51 -12.41 -1.22
CA LYS A 35 -3.39 -12.90 -2.60
C LYS A 35 -3.91 -11.88 -3.61
N THR A 36 -5.08 -11.28 -3.34
CA THR A 36 -5.67 -10.25 -4.21
C THR A 36 -4.82 -8.99 -4.24
N LEU A 37 -4.35 -8.50 -3.08
CA LEU A 37 -3.46 -7.34 -3.00
C LEU A 37 -2.21 -7.54 -3.85
N ARG A 38 -1.51 -8.66 -3.65
CA ARG A 38 -0.29 -8.98 -4.42
C ARG A 38 -0.56 -9.05 -5.92
N LYS A 39 -1.72 -9.62 -6.31
CA LYS A 39 -2.13 -9.68 -7.72
C LYS A 39 -2.37 -8.26 -8.28
N ASN A 40 -3.07 -7.41 -7.52
CA ASN A 40 -3.34 -6.03 -7.92
C ASN A 40 -2.04 -5.24 -8.06
N LEU A 41 -1.16 -5.31 -7.05
CA LEU A 41 0.15 -4.63 -7.06
C LEU A 41 0.99 -5.02 -8.28
N MET A 42 1.13 -6.31 -8.55
CA MET A 42 1.92 -6.77 -9.71
C MET A 42 1.31 -6.35 -11.04
N GLN A 43 -0.02 -6.25 -11.12
CA GLN A 43 -0.68 -5.77 -12.33
C GLN A 43 -0.53 -4.24 -12.48
N LEU A 44 -0.64 -3.46 -11.40
CA LEU A 44 -0.35 -2.02 -11.41
C LEU A 44 1.09 -1.77 -11.87
N ALA A 45 2.05 -2.52 -11.32
CA ALA A 45 3.46 -2.42 -11.73
C ALA A 45 3.65 -2.66 -13.25
N LEU A 46 2.94 -3.65 -13.78
CA LEU A 46 2.98 -3.95 -15.22
C LEU A 46 2.35 -2.82 -16.04
N ASP A 47 1.17 -2.34 -15.63
CA ASP A 47 0.42 -1.30 -16.35
C ASP A 47 1.19 0.04 -16.34
N HIS A 48 1.91 0.35 -15.25
CA HIS A 48 2.75 1.55 -15.10
C HIS A 48 4.21 1.36 -15.56
N LYS A 49 4.56 0.17 -16.08
CA LYS A 49 5.92 -0.18 -16.54
C LYS A 49 7.00 -0.02 -15.46
N VAL A 50 6.64 -0.20 -14.20
CA VAL A 50 7.57 -0.23 -13.07
C VAL A 50 8.05 -1.67 -12.89
N PRO A 51 9.34 -1.98 -13.10
CA PRO A 51 9.88 -3.31 -12.90
C PRO A 51 9.82 -3.65 -11.41
N LEU A 52 8.91 -4.53 -11.02
CA LEU A 52 8.73 -4.95 -9.65
C LEU A 52 8.83 -6.47 -9.54
N VAL A 53 9.66 -6.94 -8.62
CA VAL A 53 9.81 -8.37 -8.33
C VAL A 53 9.44 -8.62 -6.88
N ARG A 54 8.67 -9.66 -6.66
CA ARG A 54 8.31 -10.07 -5.31
C ARG A 54 9.42 -10.91 -4.68
N GLY A 55 9.78 -10.59 -3.44
CA GLY A 55 10.67 -11.39 -2.62
C GLY A 55 10.12 -12.78 -2.31
N ARG A 56 11.01 -13.71 -2.05
CA ARG A 56 10.67 -15.09 -1.68
C ARG A 56 10.79 -15.33 -0.18
N GLU A 57 10.99 -14.29 0.59
CA GLU A 57 11.18 -14.35 2.03
C GLU A 57 9.93 -14.92 2.70
N ARG A 58 10.12 -15.93 3.53
CA ARG A 58 9.01 -16.64 4.17
C ARG A 58 8.29 -15.80 5.23
N HIS A 59 8.97 -14.79 5.78
CA HIS A 59 8.52 -14.08 6.97
C HIS A 59 8.10 -12.64 6.74
N GLN A 60 8.36 -12.09 5.55
CA GLN A 60 7.98 -10.72 5.19
C GLN A 60 7.46 -10.64 3.75
N ASP A 61 6.51 -9.74 3.52
CA ASP A 61 6.13 -9.37 2.17
C ASP A 61 7.08 -8.27 1.69
N MET A 62 8.06 -8.65 0.88
CA MET A 62 9.04 -7.75 0.28
C MET A 62 8.85 -7.67 -1.22
N VAL A 63 9.18 -6.51 -1.75
CA VAL A 63 9.28 -6.25 -3.19
C VAL A 63 10.61 -5.59 -3.51
N TYR A 64 11.11 -5.85 -4.70
CA TYR A 64 12.38 -5.33 -5.21
C TYR A 64 12.15 -4.66 -6.55
N SER A 65 12.88 -3.58 -6.80
CA SER A 65 12.80 -2.84 -8.06
C SER A 65 14.15 -2.23 -8.44
N THR A 66 14.35 -2.07 -9.73
CA THR A 66 15.45 -1.29 -10.33
C THR A 66 14.96 0.07 -10.85
N ALA A 67 13.66 0.36 -10.71
CA ALA A 67 13.10 1.66 -11.06
C ALA A 67 13.51 2.73 -10.03
N PRO A 68 13.39 4.01 -10.38
CA PRO A 68 13.53 5.11 -9.43
C PRO A 68 12.66 4.91 -8.19
N VAL A 69 13.17 5.33 -7.03
CA VAL A 69 12.47 5.16 -5.75
C VAL A 69 11.10 5.81 -5.78
N GLU A 70 11.03 7.02 -6.36
CA GLU A 70 9.81 7.83 -6.46
C GLU A 70 8.71 7.11 -7.26
N ASP A 71 9.06 6.43 -8.34
CA ASP A 71 8.11 5.68 -9.17
C ASP A 71 7.53 4.48 -8.42
N VAL A 72 8.37 3.78 -7.66
CA VAL A 72 7.94 2.64 -6.86
C VAL A 72 7.07 3.09 -5.68
N GLU A 73 7.46 4.15 -4.98
CA GLU A 73 6.70 4.67 -3.84
C GLU A 73 5.36 5.28 -4.29
N ALA A 74 5.31 5.95 -5.44
CA ALA A 74 4.06 6.37 -6.07
C ALA A 74 3.16 5.18 -6.42
N LEU A 75 3.71 4.08 -6.94
CA LEU A 75 2.97 2.85 -7.22
C LEU A 75 2.42 2.22 -5.93
N LEU A 76 3.25 2.12 -4.88
CA LEU A 76 2.86 1.55 -3.59
C LEU A 76 1.77 2.39 -2.91
N SER A 77 1.83 3.72 -3.03
CA SER A 77 0.83 4.64 -2.48
C SER A 77 -0.54 4.55 -3.19
N HIS A 78 -0.59 4.01 -4.42
CA HIS A 78 -1.85 3.69 -5.12
C HIS A 78 -2.35 2.26 -4.85
N THR A 79 -1.65 1.46 -4.04
CA THR A 79 -1.99 0.05 -3.81
C THR A 79 -2.90 -0.11 -2.61
N LEU A 80 -4.21 -0.20 -2.85
CA LEU A 80 -5.23 -0.39 -1.80
C LEU A 80 -4.96 -1.66 -0.97
N GLY A 81 -5.08 -1.52 0.34
CA GLY A 81 -4.84 -2.58 1.32
C GLY A 81 -3.45 -2.53 1.96
N LEU A 82 -2.55 -1.67 1.48
CA LEU A 82 -1.31 -1.37 2.19
C LEU A 82 -1.57 -0.35 3.29
N ALA A 83 -1.19 -0.68 4.54
CA ALA A 83 -1.19 0.28 5.64
C ALA A 83 0.06 1.16 5.62
N ALA A 84 1.18 0.57 5.23
CA ALA A 84 2.45 1.27 5.09
C ALA A 84 3.41 0.46 4.23
N PHE A 85 4.47 1.10 3.78
CA PHE A 85 5.64 0.46 3.20
C PHE A 85 6.90 1.12 3.75
N GLU A 86 7.99 0.36 3.80
CA GLU A 86 9.25 0.80 4.39
C GLU A 86 10.38 0.42 3.45
N ARG A 87 11.16 1.38 3.01
CA ARG A 87 12.36 1.10 2.22
C ARG A 87 13.39 0.37 3.06
N VAL A 88 14.10 -0.56 2.44
CA VAL A 88 15.08 -1.42 3.10
C VAL A 88 16.43 -1.24 2.43
N THR A 89 17.44 -0.91 3.22
CA THR A 89 18.84 -0.93 2.80
C THR A 89 19.52 -2.14 3.39
N THR A 90 19.98 -3.04 2.54
CA THR A 90 20.82 -4.17 2.96
C THR A 90 22.24 -3.67 3.26
N LEU A 91 22.73 -3.95 4.47
CA LEU A 91 24.05 -3.54 4.95
C LEU A 91 25.09 -4.66 4.78
N GLY A 92 24.73 -5.78 4.15
CA GLY A 92 25.60 -6.90 3.86
C GLY A 92 25.51 -8.04 4.90
N ALA A 93 26.46 -8.97 4.78
CA ALA A 93 26.54 -10.17 5.62
C ALA A 93 27.30 -9.94 6.93
N ASP A 94 28.10 -8.87 7.01
CA ASP A 94 28.81 -8.53 8.23
C ASP A 94 27.87 -7.94 9.27
N THR A 95 27.63 -8.70 10.31
CA THR A 95 26.75 -8.30 11.42
C THR A 95 27.49 -7.64 12.58
N ASN A 96 28.80 -7.34 12.44
CA ASN A 96 29.57 -6.64 13.47
C ASN A 96 28.95 -5.25 13.75
N PRO A 97 28.52 -4.97 14.99
CA PRO A 97 27.83 -3.72 15.33
C PRO A 97 28.64 -2.45 14.98
N ARG A 98 29.97 -2.49 15.07
CA ARG A 98 30.82 -1.33 14.72
C ARG A 98 30.77 -1.03 13.22
N HIS A 99 30.95 -2.05 12.38
CA HIS A 99 30.87 -1.88 10.94
C HIS A 99 29.46 -1.44 10.48
N VAL A 100 28.44 -1.99 11.11
CA VAL A 100 27.04 -1.60 10.84
C VAL A 100 26.80 -0.14 11.25
N ALA A 101 27.30 0.30 12.39
CA ALA A 101 27.21 1.71 12.82
C ALA A 101 27.88 2.65 11.83
N GLU A 102 29.11 2.32 11.39
CA GLU A 102 29.82 3.10 10.37
C GLU A 102 29.04 3.21 9.05
N GLN A 103 28.43 2.10 8.60
CA GLN A 103 27.62 2.09 7.37
C GLN A 103 26.35 2.95 7.52
N LEU A 104 25.68 2.88 8.66
CA LEU A 104 24.48 3.69 8.95
C LEU A 104 24.80 5.18 8.96
N LEU A 105 25.97 5.56 9.52
CA LEU A 105 26.39 6.95 9.66
C LEU A 105 27.12 7.51 8.42
N LYS A 106 27.56 6.64 7.50
CA LYS A 106 28.32 7.05 6.30
C LYS A 106 27.57 8.06 5.44
N ASN A 107 26.28 7.82 5.25
CA ASN A 107 25.41 8.65 4.40
C ASN A 107 24.36 9.41 5.23
N ASP A 108 24.57 9.55 6.53
CA ASP A 108 23.66 10.28 7.39
C ASP A 108 23.92 11.80 7.26
N PRO A 109 22.95 12.57 6.69
CA PRO A 109 23.14 14.03 6.51
C PRO A 109 23.19 14.78 7.83
N GLU A 110 22.71 14.17 8.93
CA GLU A 110 22.68 14.75 10.27
C GLU A 110 23.83 14.25 11.16
N ARG A 111 24.86 13.62 10.57
CA ARG A 111 26.05 13.20 11.32
C ARG A 111 26.71 14.41 12.00
N GLY A 112 27.05 14.27 13.28
CA GLY A 112 27.61 15.36 14.08
C GLY A 112 26.59 16.37 14.63
N VAL A 113 25.29 16.19 14.32
CA VAL A 113 24.21 16.99 14.91
C VAL A 113 23.69 16.29 16.16
N SER A 114 23.62 17.04 17.29
CA SER A 114 23.14 16.50 18.57
C SER A 114 21.70 16.05 18.46
N ARG A 115 21.46 14.75 18.69
CA ARG A 115 20.13 14.14 18.67
C ARG A 115 20.05 12.88 19.51
N THR A 116 18.85 12.50 19.86
CA THR A 116 18.57 11.26 20.57
C THR A 116 18.15 10.16 19.60
N PHE A 117 18.53 8.91 19.92
CA PHE A 117 18.16 7.77 19.11
C PHE A 117 17.84 6.54 19.94
N GLY A 118 17.15 5.59 19.30
CA GLY A 118 16.94 4.24 19.83
C GLY A 118 17.22 3.19 18.74
N VAL A 119 17.57 1.99 19.15
CA VAL A 119 17.79 0.85 18.25
C VAL A 119 16.73 -0.20 18.50
N ARG A 120 16.05 -0.65 17.45
CA ARG A 120 15.11 -1.76 17.48
C ARG A 120 15.53 -2.82 16.48
N VAL A 121 15.73 -4.03 16.96
CA VAL A 121 16.16 -5.16 16.13
C VAL A 121 15.05 -6.20 16.09
N LYS A 122 14.68 -6.61 14.88
CA LYS A 122 13.82 -7.75 14.63
C LYS A 122 14.64 -8.85 13.99
N ARG A 123 14.59 -10.06 14.56
CA ARG A 123 15.21 -11.22 13.96
C ARG A 123 14.23 -11.95 13.04
N LEU A 124 14.75 -12.42 11.93
CA LEU A 124 14.07 -13.32 11.00
C LEU A 124 14.94 -14.58 10.81
N GLY A 125 14.26 -15.73 10.78
CA GLY A 125 14.95 -17.01 10.62
C GLY A 125 15.50 -17.60 11.93
N GLU A 126 16.51 -18.47 11.81
CA GLU A 126 17.08 -19.24 12.91
C GLU A 126 17.89 -18.38 13.89
N ARG A 127 18.10 -18.89 15.09
CA ARG A 127 18.94 -18.21 16.09
C ARG A 127 20.41 -18.30 15.66
N GLY A 128 21.02 -17.16 15.46
CA GLY A 128 22.46 -17.00 15.27
C GLY A 128 23.15 -16.57 16.56
N GLU A 129 24.40 -16.12 16.46
CA GLU A 129 25.25 -15.67 17.55
C GLU A 129 24.61 -14.57 18.41
N TRP A 130 23.93 -13.61 17.79
CA TRP A 130 23.30 -12.47 18.45
C TRP A 130 21.84 -12.73 18.82
N ASN A 131 21.41 -12.36 19.99
CA ASN A 131 19.99 -12.12 20.27
C ASN A 131 19.60 -10.67 19.99
N THR A 132 18.31 -10.37 19.83
CA THR A 132 17.84 -9.04 19.46
C THR A 132 18.19 -7.96 20.48
N GLN A 133 18.14 -8.28 21.76
CA GLN A 133 18.40 -7.34 22.83
C GLN A 133 19.90 -7.02 22.96
N THR A 134 20.76 -8.04 22.95
CA THR A 134 22.21 -7.84 23.00
C THR A 134 22.73 -7.14 21.76
N TYR A 135 22.17 -7.46 20.58
CA TYR A 135 22.53 -6.76 19.36
C TYR A 135 22.10 -5.29 19.37
N SER A 136 20.88 -4.99 19.84
CA SER A 136 20.41 -3.60 19.96
C SER A 136 21.31 -2.79 20.88
N ALA A 137 21.73 -3.34 22.01
CA ALA A 137 22.64 -2.68 22.94
C ALA A 137 24.03 -2.46 22.35
N ALA A 138 24.61 -3.48 21.70
CA ALA A 138 25.92 -3.40 21.08
C ALA A 138 25.94 -2.40 19.91
N LEU A 139 24.90 -2.38 19.06
CA LEU A 139 24.79 -1.41 17.98
C LEU A 139 24.57 0.00 18.52
N GLY A 140 23.78 0.15 19.58
CA GLY A 140 23.58 1.46 20.22
C GLY A 140 24.89 2.03 20.78
N ALA A 141 25.71 1.22 21.44
CA ALA A 141 27.03 1.61 21.92
C ALA A 141 27.95 1.99 20.73
N ALA A 142 27.99 1.16 19.68
CA ALA A 142 28.82 1.42 18.50
C ALA A 142 28.44 2.72 17.77
N LEU A 143 27.14 3.08 17.75
CA LEU A 143 26.69 4.37 17.17
C LEU A 143 27.17 5.56 18.01
N CYS A 144 27.13 5.46 19.35
CA CYS A 144 27.65 6.51 20.23
C CYS A 144 29.18 6.65 20.11
N ASP A 145 29.89 5.51 19.94
CA ASP A 145 31.36 5.53 19.76
C ASP A 145 31.75 6.16 18.38
N ALA A 146 30.93 5.98 17.36
CA ALA A 146 31.19 6.47 16.00
C ALA A 146 30.72 7.92 15.78
N ASP A 147 29.82 8.43 16.62
CA ASP A 147 29.32 9.82 16.58
C ASP A 147 28.98 10.30 18.01
N GLU A 148 29.86 11.12 18.57
CA GLU A 148 29.72 11.65 19.94
C GLU A 148 28.52 12.60 20.13
N SER A 149 27.90 13.05 19.04
CA SER A 149 26.69 13.89 19.08
C SER A 149 25.42 13.08 19.42
N LEU A 150 25.46 11.76 19.26
CA LEU A 150 24.33 10.87 19.49
C LEU A 150 24.14 10.53 20.97
N ARG A 151 22.89 10.49 21.43
CA ARG A 151 22.51 10.10 22.79
C ARG A 151 21.37 9.06 22.72
N VAL A 152 21.47 8.00 23.54
CA VAL A 152 20.42 6.97 23.61
C VAL A 152 19.20 7.49 24.37
N ASN A 153 18.03 7.39 23.76
CA ASN A 153 16.72 7.57 24.38
C ASN A 153 15.77 6.46 23.91
N LEU A 154 15.32 5.60 24.82
CA LEU A 154 14.47 4.48 24.49
C LEU A 154 12.96 4.77 24.60
N ASN A 155 12.59 5.89 25.18
CA ASN A 155 11.18 6.27 25.35
C ASN A 155 10.66 7.07 24.17
N ALA A 156 11.30 8.20 23.86
CA ALA A 156 10.91 9.10 22.78
C ALA A 156 12.16 9.64 22.08
N PRO A 157 12.86 8.82 21.27
CA PRO A 157 14.02 9.30 20.53
C PRO A 157 13.59 10.10 19.31
N ASP A 158 14.45 11.03 18.90
CA ASP A 158 14.28 11.77 17.65
C ASP A 158 14.34 10.81 16.44
N ARG A 159 15.12 9.72 16.55
CA ARG A 159 15.28 8.73 15.49
C ARG A 159 15.32 7.29 16.01
N TRP A 160 14.63 6.38 15.34
CA TRP A 160 14.75 4.94 15.52
C TRP A 160 15.57 4.30 14.39
N TYR A 161 16.71 3.66 14.75
CA TYR A 161 17.39 2.72 13.86
C TYR A 161 16.69 1.36 13.98
N ARG A 162 15.91 1.02 12.95
CA ARG A 162 15.13 -0.23 12.91
C ARG A 162 15.84 -1.24 12.02
N MET A 163 16.30 -2.33 12.62
CA MET A 163 17.14 -3.31 11.96
C MET A 163 16.41 -4.63 11.79
N ILE A 164 16.71 -5.32 10.70
CA ILE A 164 16.32 -6.71 10.45
C ILE A 164 17.61 -7.52 10.47
N LEU A 165 17.68 -8.48 11.38
CA LEU A 165 18.81 -9.39 11.50
C LEU A 165 18.38 -10.76 10.95
N GLU A 166 18.99 -11.18 9.87
CA GLU A 166 18.83 -12.49 9.22
C GLU A 166 20.12 -13.31 9.40
N PRO A 167 20.11 -14.65 9.15
CA PRO A 167 21.29 -15.48 9.36
C PRO A 167 22.53 -15.03 8.60
N ASN A 168 22.36 -14.47 7.40
CA ASN A 168 23.45 -14.12 6.50
C ASN A 168 23.44 -12.66 6.03
N GLN A 169 22.61 -11.82 6.63
CA GLN A 169 22.57 -10.39 6.29
C GLN A 169 21.92 -9.56 7.39
N ILE A 170 22.28 -8.30 7.38
CA ILE A 170 21.59 -7.28 8.17
C ILE A 170 21.03 -6.21 7.23
N ALA A 171 19.85 -5.73 7.56
CA ALA A 171 19.19 -4.67 6.82
C ALA A 171 18.66 -3.58 7.74
N HIS A 172 18.66 -2.36 7.25
CA HIS A 172 18.07 -1.20 7.89
C HIS A 172 16.72 -0.87 7.25
N LEU A 173 15.69 -0.76 8.07
CA LEU A 173 14.40 -0.21 7.66
C LEU A 173 14.49 1.32 7.75
N GLU A 174 14.45 1.96 6.59
CA GLU A 174 14.51 3.42 6.48
C GLU A 174 13.17 4.08 6.86
N THR A 175 12.80 5.12 6.15
CA THR A 175 11.56 5.84 6.36
C THR A 175 10.35 4.94 6.17
N ARG A 176 9.39 5.02 7.09
CA ARG A 176 8.08 4.43 6.93
C ARG A 176 7.18 5.45 6.26
N THR A 177 6.59 5.05 5.15
CA THR A 177 5.57 5.81 4.43
C THR A 177 4.22 5.13 4.64
N ASP A 178 3.22 5.92 5.02
CA ASP A 178 1.87 5.39 5.18
C ASP A 178 1.27 5.08 3.80
N GLY A 179 0.63 3.93 3.71
CA GLY A 179 -0.06 3.49 2.51
C GLY A 179 -1.50 4.03 2.48
N PRO A 180 -2.23 3.80 1.38
CA PRO A 180 -3.59 4.31 1.22
C PRO A 180 -4.61 3.61 2.13
N GLY A 181 -4.22 2.56 2.84
CA GLY A 181 -5.12 1.79 3.68
C GLY A 181 -6.23 1.07 2.90
N GLY A 182 -7.40 0.93 3.54
CA GLY A 182 -8.54 0.26 2.94
C GLY A 182 -8.36 -1.24 2.73
N LEU A 183 -9.14 -1.79 1.82
CA LEU A 183 -9.09 -3.21 1.42
C LEU A 183 -8.65 -3.34 -0.03
N PRO A 184 -7.97 -4.44 -0.40
CA PRO A 184 -7.60 -4.67 -1.79
C PRO A 184 -8.82 -4.65 -2.71
N ALA A 185 -8.76 -3.91 -3.82
CA ALA A 185 -9.85 -3.84 -4.79
C ALA A 185 -10.24 -5.25 -5.25
N GLY A 186 -11.54 -5.54 -5.25
CA GLY A 186 -12.08 -6.80 -5.73
C GLY A 186 -12.20 -7.93 -4.70
N VAL A 187 -11.97 -7.68 -3.40
CA VAL A 187 -12.20 -8.69 -2.34
C VAL A 187 -13.64 -8.71 -1.83
N GLN A 188 -14.40 -7.65 -2.06
CA GLN A 188 -15.82 -7.53 -1.74
C GLN A 188 -16.70 -7.78 -2.99
N GLY A 189 -18.01 -7.64 -2.81
CA GLY A 189 -18.98 -7.81 -3.90
C GLY A 189 -18.92 -6.71 -4.96
N ASP A 190 -19.84 -6.76 -5.92
CA ASP A 190 -19.93 -5.83 -7.04
C ASP A 190 -20.86 -4.65 -6.70
N VAL A 191 -20.47 -3.45 -7.15
CA VAL A 191 -21.31 -2.25 -7.12
C VAL A 191 -21.33 -1.65 -8.53
N LEU A 192 -22.53 -1.34 -9.02
CA LEU A 192 -22.69 -0.64 -10.29
C LEU A 192 -22.44 0.85 -10.06
N ALA A 193 -21.72 1.49 -10.96
CA ALA A 193 -21.41 2.91 -10.86
C ALA A 193 -21.62 3.62 -12.21
N GLN A 194 -22.44 4.66 -12.20
CA GLN A 194 -22.51 5.64 -13.27
C GLN A 194 -21.74 6.87 -12.81
N ILE A 195 -20.66 7.21 -13.49
CA ILE A 195 -19.74 8.25 -13.04
C ILE A 195 -19.73 9.37 -14.05
N GLN A 196 -20.56 10.38 -13.80
CA GLN A 196 -20.75 11.54 -14.68
C GLN A 196 -20.25 12.84 -14.04
N SER A 197 -20.27 12.92 -12.72
CA SER A 197 -19.84 14.08 -11.93
C SER A 197 -18.60 13.76 -11.11
N GLU A 198 -18.00 14.79 -10.52
CA GLU A 198 -16.91 14.63 -9.56
C GLU A 198 -17.38 13.89 -8.30
N ASP A 199 -18.57 14.21 -7.79
CA ASP A 199 -19.13 13.53 -6.63
C ASP A 199 -19.34 12.03 -6.89
N ASP A 200 -19.81 11.64 -8.07
CA ASP A 200 -19.92 10.21 -8.43
C ASP A 200 -18.55 9.54 -8.45
N PHE A 201 -17.54 10.23 -8.96
CA PHE A 201 -16.17 9.74 -9.01
C PHE A 201 -15.58 9.54 -7.60
N LEU A 202 -15.73 10.53 -6.72
CA LEU A 202 -15.27 10.45 -5.33
C LEU A 202 -16.02 9.35 -4.56
N ALA A 203 -17.33 9.25 -4.77
CA ALA A 203 -18.17 8.20 -4.19
C ALA A 203 -17.74 6.80 -4.66
N ALA A 204 -17.48 6.63 -5.96
CA ALA A 204 -17.00 5.37 -6.52
C ALA A 204 -15.63 4.98 -5.96
N PHE A 205 -14.72 5.95 -5.77
CA PHE A 205 -13.43 5.70 -5.13
C PHE A 205 -13.56 5.24 -3.68
N LEU A 206 -14.42 5.88 -2.88
CA LEU A 206 -14.65 5.46 -1.49
C LEU A 206 -15.16 4.01 -1.40
N ILE A 207 -16.07 3.63 -2.30
CA ILE A 207 -16.56 2.25 -2.41
C ILE A 207 -15.45 1.29 -2.86
N LEU A 208 -14.64 1.70 -3.83
CA LEU A 208 -13.46 0.94 -4.28
C LEU A 208 -12.47 0.71 -3.13
N ARG A 209 -12.19 1.75 -2.34
CA ARG A 209 -11.31 1.70 -1.17
C ARG A 209 -11.80 0.71 -0.09
N ARG A 210 -13.12 0.41 -0.04
CA ARG A 210 -13.69 -0.65 0.82
C ARG A 210 -13.50 -2.05 0.25
N GLY A 211 -12.76 -2.20 -0.84
CA GLY A 211 -12.44 -3.48 -1.48
C GLY A 211 -13.49 -3.99 -2.46
N THR A 212 -14.46 -3.17 -2.80
CA THR A 212 -15.54 -3.52 -3.73
C THR A 212 -15.01 -3.55 -5.17
N ARG A 213 -15.64 -4.33 -6.03
CA ARG A 213 -15.49 -4.21 -7.48
C ARG A 213 -16.48 -3.19 -7.99
N VAL A 214 -15.97 -2.06 -8.42
CA VAL A 214 -16.77 -1.07 -9.12
C VAL A 214 -16.96 -1.54 -10.56
N ILE A 215 -18.21 -1.64 -10.99
CA ILE A 215 -18.62 -2.01 -12.34
C ILE A 215 -19.17 -0.76 -13.01
N PRO A 216 -18.41 -0.10 -13.88
CA PRO A 216 -18.92 1.05 -14.62
C PRO A 216 -20.08 0.63 -15.52
N VAL A 217 -21.12 1.44 -15.57
CA VAL A 217 -22.22 1.30 -16.51
C VAL A 217 -22.10 2.33 -17.63
N LEU A 218 -23.01 2.25 -18.61
CA LEU A 218 -23.05 3.16 -19.74
C LEU A 218 -22.99 4.64 -19.29
N ASP A 219 -22.44 5.49 -20.15
CA ASP A 219 -22.29 6.95 -19.95
C ASP A 219 -21.31 7.39 -18.84
N THR A 220 -20.48 6.48 -18.35
CA THR A 220 -19.39 6.84 -17.42
C THR A 220 -18.28 7.58 -18.16
N LYS A 221 -17.83 8.73 -17.62
CA LYS A 221 -16.75 9.52 -18.22
C LYS A 221 -15.41 8.78 -18.15
N GLU A 222 -14.77 8.58 -19.29
CA GLU A 222 -13.51 7.84 -19.41
C GLU A 222 -12.37 8.48 -18.60
N ALA A 223 -12.37 9.80 -18.42
CA ALA A 223 -11.38 10.49 -17.60
C ALA A 223 -11.38 9.97 -16.14
N TYR A 224 -12.56 9.79 -15.56
CA TYR A 224 -12.71 9.24 -14.20
C TYR A 224 -12.32 7.76 -14.14
N LEU A 225 -12.65 6.98 -15.17
CA LEU A 225 -12.23 5.58 -15.24
C LEU A 225 -10.72 5.44 -15.27
N ASN A 226 -10.03 6.30 -16.00
CA ASN A 226 -8.57 6.29 -16.09
C ASN A 226 -7.93 6.58 -14.72
N LEU A 227 -8.50 7.48 -13.93
CA LEU A 227 -8.05 7.73 -12.57
C LEU A 227 -8.29 6.52 -11.64
N LEU A 228 -9.48 5.91 -11.71
CA LEU A 228 -9.80 4.72 -10.90
C LEU A 228 -8.97 3.50 -11.28
N ARG A 229 -8.54 3.36 -12.54
CA ARG A 229 -7.64 2.28 -13.00
C ARG A 229 -6.27 2.34 -12.35
N ARG A 230 -5.83 3.52 -11.91
CA ARG A 230 -4.59 3.65 -11.12
C ARG A 230 -4.68 2.97 -9.75
N TRP A 231 -5.91 2.69 -9.28
CA TRP A 231 -6.20 2.06 -8.00
C TRP A 231 -6.72 0.61 -8.14
N ASP A 232 -7.49 0.33 -9.19
CA ASP A 232 -7.92 -1.03 -9.54
C ASP A 232 -7.50 -1.36 -10.97
N PRO A 233 -6.38 -2.08 -11.16
CA PRO A 233 -5.87 -2.41 -12.48
C PRO A 233 -6.79 -3.34 -13.28
N TYR A 234 -7.80 -3.90 -12.61
CA TYR A 234 -8.79 -4.78 -13.24
C TYR A 234 -10.12 -4.08 -13.53
N LEU A 235 -10.26 -2.80 -13.21
CA LEU A 235 -11.52 -2.08 -13.40
C LEU A 235 -12.06 -2.25 -14.83
N GLY A 236 -11.27 -2.00 -15.85
CA GLY A 236 -11.68 -2.17 -17.25
C GLY A 236 -11.73 -3.61 -17.74
N ARG A 237 -11.01 -4.54 -17.08
CA ARG A 237 -10.94 -5.96 -17.47
C ARG A 237 -12.01 -6.81 -16.79
N ARG A 238 -12.44 -6.43 -15.60
CA ARG A 238 -13.54 -7.06 -14.85
C ARG A 238 -14.89 -6.55 -15.32
N SER A 239 -14.95 -5.31 -15.71
CA SER A 239 -16.10 -4.68 -16.33
C SER A 239 -16.11 -5.00 -17.82
N ARG A 240 -16.30 -6.25 -18.20
CA ARG A 240 -17.19 -6.42 -19.32
C ARG A 240 -18.47 -5.75 -18.86
N MET A 241 -18.75 -4.54 -19.39
CA MET A 241 -20.02 -3.88 -19.17
C MET A 241 -21.05 -4.97 -19.27
N ARG A 242 -21.85 -5.15 -18.22
CA ARG A 242 -23.00 -6.05 -18.34
C ARG A 242 -23.78 -5.40 -19.46
N ASP A 243 -23.75 -6.03 -20.61
CA ASP A 243 -24.66 -5.70 -21.67
C ASP A 243 -26.06 -5.87 -21.12
N GLU A 244 -27.02 -5.26 -21.73
CA GLU A 244 -28.44 -5.38 -21.38
C GLU A 244 -28.91 -6.84 -21.32
N SER A 245 -28.14 -7.78 -21.91
CA SER A 245 -28.43 -9.22 -21.93
C SER A 245 -28.14 -9.94 -20.61
N GLY A 246 -27.43 -9.31 -19.68
CA GLY A 246 -27.25 -9.82 -18.31
C GLY A 246 -26.48 -11.13 -18.17
N THR A 247 -25.85 -11.62 -19.22
CA THR A 247 -25.20 -12.94 -19.28
C THR A 247 -23.85 -13.05 -18.56
N SER A 248 -23.48 -12.05 -17.78
CA SER A 248 -22.27 -12.12 -16.97
C SER A 248 -22.47 -13.06 -15.78
N HIS A 249 -21.69 -14.13 -15.70
CA HIS A 249 -21.61 -15.09 -14.59
C HIS A 249 -21.07 -14.50 -13.27
N HIS A 250 -21.12 -13.19 -13.09
CA HIS A 250 -20.63 -12.52 -11.91
C HIS A 250 -21.68 -12.47 -10.79
N ARG A 251 -21.19 -12.38 -9.57
CA ARG A 251 -22.05 -12.20 -8.39
C ARG A 251 -22.97 -11.00 -8.61
N PRO A 252 -24.23 -11.07 -8.21
CA PRO A 252 -25.14 -9.94 -8.33
C PRO A 252 -24.57 -8.73 -7.58
N ALA A 253 -24.71 -7.54 -8.17
CA ALA A 253 -24.35 -6.30 -7.50
C ALA A 253 -25.24 -6.12 -6.25
N TRP A 254 -24.64 -5.60 -5.18
CA TRP A 254 -25.35 -5.33 -3.92
C TRP A 254 -25.64 -3.84 -3.73
N GLY A 255 -25.11 -2.96 -4.55
CA GLY A 255 -25.33 -1.53 -4.47
C GLY A 255 -25.10 -0.81 -5.79
N VAL A 256 -25.53 0.43 -5.84
CA VAL A 256 -25.38 1.36 -6.95
C VAL A 256 -24.85 2.70 -6.47
N VAL A 257 -24.02 3.37 -7.29
CA VAL A 257 -23.47 4.70 -7.07
C VAL A 257 -23.71 5.55 -8.31
N GLY A 258 -24.06 6.82 -8.13
CA GLY A 258 -24.28 7.78 -9.21
C GLY A 258 -25.56 7.52 -10.01
N MET A 259 -26.45 6.64 -9.57
CA MET A 259 -27.71 6.33 -10.21
C MET A 259 -28.77 5.92 -9.18
N SER A 260 -30.03 6.04 -9.56
CA SER A 260 -31.17 5.51 -8.81
C SER A 260 -31.33 4.01 -9.04
N LEU A 261 -32.12 3.34 -8.20
CA LEU A 261 -32.47 1.92 -8.38
C LEU A 261 -33.29 1.69 -9.66
N HIS A 262 -34.08 2.69 -10.09
CA HIS A 262 -34.88 2.62 -11.32
C HIS A 262 -33.95 2.59 -12.54
N GLU A 263 -32.95 3.47 -12.59
CA GLU A 263 -31.95 3.51 -13.66
C GLU A 263 -31.05 2.27 -13.66
N ALA A 264 -30.84 1.65 -12.50
CA ALA A 264 -30.09 0.41 -12.42
C ALA A 264 -30.91 -0.82 -12.90
N GLY A 265 -32.22 -0.70 -13.06
CA GLY A 265 -33.12 -1.80 -13.42
C GLY A 265 -32.63 -2.68 -14.56
N PRO A 266 -32.26 -2.14 -15.75
CA PRO A 266 -31.76 -2.93 -16.86
C PRO A 266 -30.52 -3.78 -16.55
N PHE A 267 -29.67 -3.34 -15.63
CA PHE A 267 -28.43 -4.02 -15.26
C PHE A 267 -28.60 -5.10 -14.17
N ILE A 268 -29.79 -5.20 -13.57
CA ILE A 268 -30.09 -6.11 -12.45
C ILE A 268 -31.25 -7.08 -12.72
N MET A 269 -31.80 -7.09 -13.91
CA MET A 269 -33.00 -7.87 -14.28
C MET A 269 -32.89 -9.37 -13.96
N HIS A 270 -31.71 -9.97 -13.96
CA HIS A 270 -31.52 -11.38 -13.63
C HIS A 270 -31.33 -11.69 -12.14
N ARG A 271 -31.47 -10.68 -11.29
CA ARG A 271 -31.26 -10.85 -9.86
C ARG A 271 -32.38 -11.63 -9.17
N GLU A 272 -33.60 -11.51 -9.66
CA GLU A 272 -34.80 -12.13 -9.09
C GLU A 272 -34.78 -13.67 -9.13
N ALA A 273 -34.02 -14.25 -10.06
CA ALA A 273 -33.86 -15.70 -10.17
C ALA A 273 -32.97 -16.32 -9.08
N SER A 274 -32.30 -15.52 -8.25
CA SER A 274 -31.36 -16.00 -7.24
C SER A 274 -31.97 -15.87 -5.83
N VAL A 275 -32.28 -17.00 -5.21
CA VAL A 275 -32.90 -17.10 -3.88
C VAL A 275 -32.03 -16.55 -2.73
N LYS A 276 -30.76 -16.24 -2.98
CA LYS A 276 -29.78 -15.76 -1.96
C LYS A 276 -29.19 -14.39 -2.33
N THR A 277 -30.02 -13.46 -2.76
CA THR A 277 -29.52 -12.13 -3.13
C THR A 277 -29.45 -11.19 -1.93
N THR A 278 -28.28 -10.55 -1.78
CA THR A 278 -28.15 -9.39 -0.90
C THR A 278 -29.06 -8.27 -1.42
N PRO A 279 -29.79 -7.55 -0.56
CA PRO A 279 -30.61 -6.41 -0.98
C PRO A 279 -29.75 -5.40 -1.75
N LEU A 280 -30.29 -4.93 -2.87
CA LEU A 280 -29.67 -3.85 -3.63
C LEU A 280 -30.01 -2.51 -2.95
N CYS A 281 -29.03 -1.63 -2.80
CA CYS A 281 -29.24 -0.31 -2.21
C CYS A 281 -28.50 0.77 -2.99
N THR A 282 -29.00 2.00 -2.92
CA THR A 282 -28.25 3.17 -3.36
C THR A 282 -27.21 3.52 -2.30
N LEU A 283 -25.99 3.84 -2.74
CA LEU A 283 -24.87 4.18 -1.87
C LEU A 283 -24.55 5.66 -1.99
N GLN A 284 -24.53 6.34 -0.85
CA GLN A 284 -24.22 7.77 -0.77
C GLN A 284 -23.03 7.99 0.18
N PRO A 285 -21.83 7.55 -0.16
CA PRO A 285 -20.68 7.58 0.74
C PRO A 285 -20.17 8.99 1.04
N LEU A 286 -20.60 10.00 0.29
CA LEU A 286 -20.27 11.41 0.52
C LEU A 286 -21.33 12.17 1.35
N MET A 287 -22.33 11.48 1.89
CA MET A 287 -23.34 12.13 2.73
C MET A 287 -22.66 12.75 3.95
N GLY A 288 -22.85 14.05 4.14
CA GLY A 288 -22.27 14.82 5.24
C GLY A 288 -20.84 15.33 5.00
N TRP A 289 -20.24 15.02 3.86
CA TRP A 289 -18.91 15.53 3.51
C TRP A 289 -18.97 17.01 3.11
N THR A 290 -18.04 17.80 3.64
CA THR A 290 -17.83 19.19 3.25
C THR A 290 -17.07 19.28 1.91
N ASP A 291 -17.12 20.43 1.25
CA ASP A 291 -16.35 20.66 0.02
C ASP A 291 -14.84 20.59 0.27
N GLY A 292 -14.37 20.96 1.47
CA GLY A 292 -12.97 20.83 1.87
C GLY A 292 -12.51 19.38 1.92
N GLU A 293 -13.31 18.50 2.52
CA GLU A 293 -13.03 17.05 2.59
C GLU A 293 -13.07 16.39 1.21
N LYS A 294 -14.03 16.77 0.37
CA LYS A 294 -14.11 16.31 -1.02
C LYS A 294 -12.87 16.72 -1.81
N LYS A 295 -12.42 17.97 -1.66
CA LYS A 295 -11.19 18.46 -2.30
C LYS A 295 -9.96 17.71 -1.81
N ALA A 296 -9.83 17.45 -0.52
CA ALA A 296 -8.74 16.66 0.04
C ALA A 296 -8.74 15.23 -0.50
N LEU A 297 -9.92 14.60 -0.60
CA LEU A 297 -10.08 13.28 -1.20
C LEU A 297 -9.68 13.27 -2.68
N HIS A 298 -10.07 14.29 -3.43
CA HIS A 298 -9.69 14.41 -4.84
C HIS A 298 -8.16 14.48 -5.00
N LEU A 299 -7.49 15.34 -4.21
CA LEU A 299 -6.03 15.45 -4.22
C LEU A 299 -5.37 14.11 -3.85
N HIS A 300 -5.89 13.41 -2.84
CA HIS A 300 -5.42 12.07 -2.49
C HIS A 300 -5.56 11.08 -3.66
N ILE A 301 -6.67 11.09 -4.39
CA ILE A 301 -6.85 10.18 -5.53
C ILE A 301 -5.83 10.45 -6.64
N LEU A 302 -5.46 11.71 -6.84
CA LEU A 302 -4.47 12.10 -7.86
C LEU A 302 -3.03 11.77 -7.44
N ASP A 303 -2.69 12.07 -6.20
CA ASP A 303 -1.33 11.95 -5.66
C ASP A 303 -1.36 11.58 -4.17
N PRO A 304 -1.58 10.29 -3.86
CA PRO A 304 -1.69 9.83 -2.48
C PRO A 304 -0.39 9.90 -1.69
N LEU A 305 0.75 9.94 -2.35
CA LEU A 305 2.06 10.03 -1.69
C LEU A 305 2.25 11.40 -1.01
N HIS A 306 1.85 12.49 -1.67
CA HIS A 306 1.97 13.85 -1.15
C HIS A 306 0.70 14.37 -0.49
N HIS A 307 -0.43 13.70 -0.69
CA HIS A 307 -1.73 14.03 -0.09
C HIS A 307 -2.31 12.81 0.62
N PRO A 308 -1.70 12.31 1.71
CA PRO A 308 -2.24 11.17 2.44
C PRO A 308 -3.58 11.52 3.09
N LEU A 309 -4.53 10.57 3.08
CA LEU A 309 -5.76 10.69 3.87
C LEU A 309 -5.41 10.33 5.31
N HIS A 310 -5.30 11.32 6.16
CA HIS A 310 -5.24 11.11 7.60
C HIS A 310 -6.64 10.72 8.07
N THR A 311 -6.83 9.48 8.45
CA THR A 311 -8.01 9.06 9.23
C THR A 311 -7.69 9.24 10.70
N ASP A 312 -7.55 10.46 11.13
CA ASP A 312 -7.50 10.75 12.56
C ASP A 312 -8.91 10.55 13.12
N ALA A 313 -9.15 9.35 13.63
CA ALA A 313 -10.38 9.06 14.40
C ALA A 313 -10.51 9.98 15.61
N GLU A 314 -9.42 10.61 16.05
CA GLU A 314 -9.38 11.56 17.14
C GLU A 314 -9.99 12.93 16.77
N SER A 315 -9.93 13.35 15.51
CA SER A 315 -10.51 14.63 15.08
C SER A 315 -12.06 14.64 15.09
N TRP A 316 -12.69 13.49 15.21
CA TRP A 316 -14.16 13.37 15.28
C TRP A 316 -14.71 13.46 16.70
N ILE A 317 -13.84 13.43 17.73
CA ILE A 317 -14.24 13.47 19.13
C ILE A 317 -14.28 14.93 19.65
N ASP A 318 -13.57 15.84 18.99
CA ASP A 318 -13.45 17.25 19.41
C ASP A 318 -14.28 18.23 18.57
N SER A 319 -15.20 17.74 17.71
CA SER A 319 -16.09 18.59 16.89
C SER A 319 -17.53 18.60 17.39
#